data_953e35e7f2e8900860ad85ab96776420
#
_entry.id   953e35e7f2e8900860ad85ab96776420
#
_cell.length_a   1.000
_cell.length_b   1.000
_cell.length_c   1.000
_cell.angle_alpha   90.00
_cell.angle_beta   90.00
_cell.angle_gamma   90.00
#
_symmetry.space_group_name_H-M   'P 1'
#
loop_
_entity.id
_entity.type
_entity.pdbx_description
1 polymer ?
#
loop_
_entity_poly.entity_id
_entity_poly.type
_entity_poly.pdbx_seq_one_letter_code
_entity_poly.pdbx_strand_id
1 'polypeptide(L)'
;YEFGLPLMDIPSGRSGSLRLHWFADCSEIDAESWLANHSDGLAAGISTPRFSVSEADYLEHIRQIHEAIRRGDTYQINYTARLHLQTYGNPIQLYRRLRQPVPYAVLSCLPDGAGQEAWTLCFSPELFLKIDSDGLITTEPMKGTAPILHDGQDERRAVELQNDPKNRAENVMIVDLLRNDLGKIAQTGKVRVPEPFKVSRFGSVWQMTSAIEAQALPDVSVTDILRAAFPCGSITGAPKRMSMQIIESLESEPRGLYTGSIGFLHPCDTGLGFEGVFNVVIRTLSLKPVSDGLYQGVYGVGSGIVIDSDPEAEYRECGWKARFLNDLRPDFGIFETMRVQDKQCRLLDLHLDRLKISAQALNLPWPENAAEQIQYYIDALPSGLFRVKAALFSDGLALSHAAVSELDRQQYVILSVHTLSQRDYLRRFKTTRREIFDQ
;
A
#
# COMPACT_ATOMS: atom_id res chain seq x y z
N TYR A 1 -11.17 -14.48 7.23
CA TYR A 1 -10.86 -15.93 7.42
C TYR A 1 -12.13 -16.77 7.61
N GLU A 2 -13.27 -16.37 7.01
CA GLU A 2 -14.58 -16.84 7.40
C GLU A 2 -15.20 -17.86 6.45
N PHE A 3 -14.52 -18.21 5.38
CA PHE A 3 -15.09 -19.10 4.41
C PHE A 3 -14.99 -20.55 4.88
N GLY A 4 -16.11 -21.05 5.44
CA GLY A 4 -16.38 -22.48 5.58
C GLY A 4 -15.48 -23.27 6.51
N LEU A 5 -14.63 -22.60 7.28
CA LEU A 5 -13.93 -23.24 8.37
C LEU A 5 -14.71 -22.97 9.68
N PRO A 6 -15.41 -23.94 10.23
CA PRO A 6 -15.98 -23.82 11.58
C PRO A 6 -14.85 -23.92 12.60
N LEU A 7 -13.87 -23.01 12.54
CA LEU A 7 -12.57 -23.19 13.15
C LEU A 7 -12.23 -22.16 14.20
N MET A 8 -12.97 -21.07 14.19
CA MET A 8 -12.88 -20.02 15.18
C MET A 8 -14.29 -19.58 15.54
N ASP A 9 -14.59 -19.54 16.81
CA ASP A 9 -15.71 -18.73 17.29
C ASP A 9 -15.41 -17.29 16.90
N ILE A 10 -16.10 -16.80 15.87
CA ILE A 10 -15.97 -15.41 15.45
C ILE A 10 -16.53 -14.56 16.58
N PRO A 11 -15.71 -13.72 17.24
CA PRO A 11 -16.24 -12.84 18.27
C PRO A 11 -17.37 -12.01 17.67
N SER A 12 -18.50 -11.95 18.37
CA SER A 12 -19.67 -11.17 17.97
C SER A 12 -19.25 -9.73 17.66
N GLY A 13 -19.33 -9.32 16.39
CA GLY A 13 -18.90 -8.02 15.89
C GLY A 13 -17.72 -8.00 14.90
N ARG A 14 -17.04 -9.12 14.66
CA ARG A 14 -16.08 -9.28 13.56
C ARG A 14 -16.75 -10.04 12.42
N SER A 15 -17.27 -9.33 11.43
CA SER A 15 -17.79 -9.96 10.21
C SER A 15 -16.71 -9.92 9.13
N GLY A 16 -16.13 -11.04 8.78
CA GLY A 16 -15.53 -11.23 7.48
C GLY A 16 -16.64 -11.29 6.43
N SER A 17 -16.39 -10.84 5.25
CA SER A 17 -17.45 -10.85 4.24
C SER A 17 -16.89 -11.22 2.88
N LEU A 18 -17.53 -12.18 2.25
CA LEU A 18 -17.52 -12.29 0.81
C LEU A 18 -18.52 -11.26 0.29
N ARG A 19 -18.08 -10.39 -0.62
CA ARG A 19 -18.95 -9.47 -1.34
C ARG A 19 -18.94 -9.83 -2.81
N LEU A 20 -20.12 -10.04 -3.35
CA LEU A 20 -20.34 -10.29 -4.75
C LEU A 20 -21.08 -9.10 -5.35
N HIS A 21 -20.54 -8.54 -6.40
CA HIS A 21 -21.17 -7.47 -7.17
C HIS A 21 -21.47 -8.01 -8.56
N TRP A 22 -22.71 -7.87 -8.98
CA TRP A 22 -23.15 -8.29 -10.31
C TRP A 22 -23.13 -7.08 -11.25
N PHE A 23 -22.49 -7.24 -12.42
CA PHE A 23 -22.44 -6.22 -13.46
C PHE A 23 -23.13 -6.74 -14.72
N ALA A 24 -23.95 -5.90 -15.35
CA ALA A 24 -24.65 -6.25 -16.58
C ALA A 24 -23.71 -6.26 -17.79
N ASP A 25 -22.71 -5.37 -17.79
CA ASP A 25 -21.78 -5.16 -18.88
C ASP A 25 -20.33 -5.16 -18.41
N CYS A 26 -19.43 -5.65 -19.27
CA CYS A 26 -17.99 -5.58 -19.12
C CYS A 26 -17.37 -5.19 -20.46
N SER A 27 -16.45 -4.24 -20.47
CA SER A 27 -15.76 -3.80 -21.68
C SER A 27 -14.26 -3.64 -21.45
N GLU A 28 -13.46 -3.93 -22.47
CA GLU A 28 -12.04 -3.60 -22.48
C GLU A 28 -11.85 -2.12 -22.78
N ILE A 29 -10.97 -1.48 -22.02
CA ILE A 29 -10.64 -0.06 -22.18
C ILE A 29 -9.14 0.17 -22.08
N ASP A 30 -8.65 1.25 -22.72
CA ASP A 30 -7.30 1.74 -22.41
C ASP A 30 -7.28 2.41 -21.03
N ALA A 31 -6.60 1.77 -20.10
CA ALA A 31 -6.59 2.20 -18.71
C ALA A 31 -5.98 3.60 -18.53
N GLU A 32 -4.95 3.98 -19.32
CA GLU A 32 -4.29 5.29 -19.17
C GLU A 32 -5.22 6.42 -19.62
N SER A 33 -5.86 6.27 -20.77
CA SER A 33 -6.84 7.22 -21.28
C SER A 33 -8.04 7.34 -20.34
N TRP A 34 -8.52 6.22 -19.81
CA TRP A 34 -9.64 6.22 -18.86
C TRP A 34 -9.29 6.98 -17.57
N LEU A 35 -8.14 6.69 -16.97
CA LEU A 35 -7.66 7.35 -15.77
C LEU A 35 -7.45 8.86 -15.98
N ALA A 36 -6.91 9.25 -17.14
CA ALA A 36 -6.70 10.65 -17.48
C ALA A 36 -8.04 11.42 -17.60
N ASN A 37 -9.04 10.81 -18.23
CA ASN A 37 -10.34 11.43 -18.45
C ASN A 37 -11.23 11.51 -17.19
N HIS A 38 -10.96 10.68 -16.16
CA HIS A 38 -11.74 10.64 -14.93
C HIS A 38 -11.02 11.33 -13.75
N SER A 39 -9.84 11.90 -13.98
CA SER A 39 -9.17 12.74 -13.00
C SER A 39 -9.66 14.19 -13.08
N ASP A 40 -9.80 14.85 -11.94
CA ASP A 40 -10.29 16.23 -11.86
C ASP A 40 -9.19 17.31 -12.02
N GLY A 41 -7.95 16.90 -12.24
CA GLY A 41 -6.80 17.79 -12.38
C GLY A 41 -6.34 18.47 -11.08
N LEU A 42 -7.06 18.26 -9.97
CA LEU A 42 -6.65 18.77 -8.66
C LEU A 42 -5.52 17.90 -8.07
N ALA A 43 -4.80 18.47 -7.12
CA ALA A 43 -3.75 17.74 -6.43
C ALA A 43 -4.32 16.58 -5.60
N ALA A 44 -3.75 15.40 -5.77
CA ALA A 44 -4.04 14.24 -4.95
C ALA A 44 -2.76 13.72 -4.30
N GLY A 45 -2.84 13.27 -3.06
CA GLY A 45 -1.68 12.79 -2.33
C GLY A 45 -2.05 12.19 -0.98
N ILE A 46 -1.05 12.02 -0.14
CA ILE A 46 -1.17 11.38 1.16
C ILE A 46 -0.55 12.22 2.27
N SER A 47 -0.99 12.01 3.50
CA SER A 47 -0.25 12.42 4.69
C SER A 47 0.86 11.42 5.01
N THR A 48 1.79 11.78 5.89
CA THR A 48 2.81 10.86 6.41
C THR A 48 2.14 9.64 7.04
N PRO A 49 2.43 8.41 6.56
CA PRO A 49 1.87 7.18 7.13
C PRO A 49 2.38 6.91 8.55
N ARG A 50 1.53 6.28 9.37
CA ARG A 50 1.86 5.88 10.74
C ARG A 50 1.61 4.39 10.92
N PHE A 51 2.59 3.68 11.46
CA PHE A 51 2.45 2.27 11.81
C PHE A 51 1.43 2.06 12.94
N SER A 52 0.64 0.98 12.84
CA SER A 52 -0.30 0.53 13.87
C SER A 52 0.37 -0.14 15.06
N VAL A 53 1.63 -0.52 14.94
CA VAL A 53 2.41 -1.23 15.94
C VAL A 53 3.73 -0.49 16.17
N SER A 54 4.17 -0.39 17.41
CA SER A 54 5.50 0.15 17.72
C SER A 54 6.60 -0.84 17.30
N GLU A 55 7.81 -0.36 17.08
CA GLU A 55 8.97 -1.23 16.81
C GLU A 55 9.17 -2.27 17.92
N ALA A 56 9.11 -1.85 19.19
CA ALA A 56 9.28 -2.72 20.33
C ALA A 56 8.24 -3.86 20.35
N ASP A 57 6.96 -3.54 20.12
CA ASP A 57 5.89 -4.54 20.07
C ASP A 57 6.06 -5.46 18.84
N TYR A 58 6.46 -4.91 17.69
CA TYR A 58 6.73 -5.73 16.50
C TYR A 58 7.83 -6.77 16.78
N LEU A 59 8.95 -6.36 17.35
CA LEU A 59 10.07 -7.25 17.69
C LEU A 59 9.63 -8.31 18.71
N GLU A 60 8.79 -7.95 19.69
CA GLU A 60 8.26 -8.90 20.67
C GLU A 60 7.34 -9.92 20.00
N HIS A 61 6.46 -9.52 19.09
CA HIS A 61 5.61 -10.44 18.33
C HIS A 61 6.43 -11.43 17.48
N ILE A 62 7.54 -10.98 16.87
CA ILE A 62 8.44 -11.89 16.13
C ILE A 62 9.06 -12.93 17.09
N ARG A 63 9.47 -12.54 18.31
CA ARG A 63 9.98 -13.51 19.30
C ARG A 63 8.93 -14.56 19.68
N GLN A 64 7.67 -14.14 19.88
CA GLN A 64 6.56 -15.08 20.15
C GLN A 64 6.29 -16.02 18.97
N ILE A 65 6.41 -15.54 17.74
CA ILE A 65 6.33 -16.41 16.54
C ILE A 65 7.49 -17.42 16.53
N HIS A 66 8.71 -16.99 16.82
CA HIS A 66 9.86 -17.92 16.93
C HIS A 66 9.65 -18.99 18.00
N GLU A 67 9.04 -18.64 19.13
CA GLU A 67 8.71 -19.61 20.18
C GLU A 67 7.66 -20.62 19.67
N ALA A 68 6.64 -20.19 18.94
CA ALA A 68 5.66 -21.06 18.33
C ALA A 68 6.30 -22.02 17.30
N ILE A 69 7.24 -21.51 16.49
CA ILE A 69 8.01 -22.33 15.55
C ILE A 69 8.87 -23.36 16.29
N ARG A 70 9.58 -22.97 17.37
CA ARG A 70 10.41 -23.90 18.18
C ARG A 70 9.59 -24.98 18.86
N ARG A 71 8.34 -24.69 19.25
CA ARG A 71 7.40 -25.70 19.79
C ARG A 71 6.87 -26.65 18.70
N GLY A 72 7.08 -26.34 17.41
CA GLY A 72 6.53 -27.11 16.29
C GLY A 72 5.08 -26.78 15.95
N ASP A 73 4.54 -25.69 16.48
CA ASP A 73 3.15 -25.25 16.19
C ASP A 73 3.00 -24.81 14.73
N THR A 74 4.04 -24.23 14.17
CA THR A 74 4.08 -23.72 12.79
C THR A 74 5.50 -23.74 12.24
N TYR A 75 5.64 -23.67 10.91
CA TYR A 75 6.93 -23.55 10.22
C TYR A 75 7.20 -22.12 9.76
N GLN A 76 6.13 -21.41 9.38
CA GLN A 76 6.17 -20.04 8.92
C GLN A 76 4.86 -19.33 9.26
N ILE A 77 4.96 -18.06 9.63
CA ILE A 77 3.80 -17.15 9.78
C ILE A 77 4.03 -15.91 8.96
N ASN A 78 3.05 -15.51 8.16
CA ASN A 78 3.04 -14.19 7.56
C ASN A 78 2.44 -13.18 8.55
N TYR A 79 3.30 -12.49 9.31
CA TYR A 79 2.91 -11.48 10.28
C TYR A 79 2.76 -10.12 9.61
N THR A 80 1.71 -9.36 9.98
CA THR A 80 1.36 -8.11 9.28
C THR A 80 1.05 -6.96 10.24
N ALA A 81 1.34 -5.74 9.77
CA ALA A 81 0.98 -4.48 10.39
C ALA A 81 0.21 -3.58 9.42
N ARG A 82 -0.42 -2.53 9.95
CA ARG A 82 -1.13 -1.53 9.16
C ARG A 82 -0.39 -0.20 9.18
N LEU A 83 -0.53 0.53 8.10
CA LEU A 83 -0.18 1.94 8.01
C LEU A 83 -1.47 2.73 7.89
N HIS A 84 -1.67 3.65 8.82
CA HIS A 84 -2.78 4.59 8.81
C HIS A 84 -2.32 5.93 8.28
N LEU A 85 -3.09 6.49 7.36
CA LEU A 85 -2.80 7.76 6.72
C LEU A 85 -4.10 8.46 6.33
N GLN A 86 -4.01 9.73 6.02
CA GLN A 86 -5.06 10.45 5.29
C GLN A 86 -4.64 10.57 3.84
N THR A 87 -5.60 10.52 2.93
CA THR A 87 -5.38 10.85 1.52
C THR A 87 -6.28 12.01 1.13
N TYR A 88 -5.80 12.84 0.23
CA TYR A 88 -6.53 14.00 -0.28
C TYR A 88 -6.60 14.00 -1.80
N GLY A 89 -7.61 14.67 -2.32
CA GLY A 89 -7.88 14.75 -3.74
C GLY A 89 -8.67 13.56 -4.29
N ASN A 90 -8.74 13.44 -5.61
CA ASN A 90 -9.48 12.40 -6.29
C ASN A 90 -8.75 11.04 -6.18
N PRO A 91 -9.40 9.95 -5.70
CA PRO A 91 -8.78 8.62 -5.61
C PRO A 91 -8.29 8.07 -6.96
N ILE A 92 -8.93 8.41 -8.09
CA ILE A 92 -8.49 8.01 -9.43
C ILE A 92 -7.15 8.68 -9.76
N GLN A 93 -7.02 9.98 -9.46
CA GLN A 93 -5.77 10.71 -9.62
C GLN A 93 -4.68 10.16 -8.70
N LEU A 94 -5.02 9.79 -7.46
CA LEU A 94 -4.09 9.15 -6.53
C LEU A 94 -3.62 7.79 -7.07
N TYR A 95 -4.55 6.96 -7.57
CA TYR A 95 -4.24 5.68 -8.21
C TYR A 95 -3.27 5.87 -9.38
N ARG A 96 -3.52 6.85 -10.25
CA ARG A 96 -2.67 7.17 -11.40
C ARG A 96 -1.24 7.53 -10.96
N ARG A 97 -1.09 8.31 -9.90
CA ARG A 97 0.23 8.68 -9.35
C ARG A 97 0.98 7.51 -8.73
N LEU A 98 0.27 6.55 -8.13
CA LEU A 98 0.84 5.35 -7.51
C LEU A 98 1.03 4.20 -8.49
N ARG A 99 0.43 4.27 -9.69
CA ARG A 99 0.39 3.16 -10.63
C ARG A 99 1.78 2.67 -11.01
N GLN A 100 1.94 1.35 -10.93
CA GLN A 100 3.12 0.61 -11.39
C GLN A 100 2.66 -0.49 -12.35
N PRO A 101 3.52 -0.95 -13.27
CA PRO A 101 3.21 -2.07 -14.15
C PRO A 101 3.18 -3.37 -13.33
N VAL A 102 1.98 -3.76 -12.93
CA VAL A 102 1.71 -5.03 -12.21
C VAL A 102 0.56 -5.76 -12.89
N PRO A 103 0.56 -7.11 -12.90
CA PRO A 103 -0.39 -7.89 -13.70
C PRO A 103 -1.82 -7.91 -13.13
N TYR A 104 -2.00 -7.73 -11.81
CA TYR A 104 -3.28 -7.94 -11.14
C TYR A 104 -3.73 -6.69 -10.38
N ALA A 105 -3.55 -5.52 -10.99
CA ALA A 105 -4.00 -4.25 -10.43
C ALA A 105 -5.53 -4.12 -10.46
N VAL A 106 -6.09 -3.49 -9.42
CA VAL A 106 -7.52 -3.19 -9.34
C VAL A 106 -7.73 -1.77 -8.82
N LEU A 107 -8.60 -1.03 -9.47
CA LEU A 107 -9.18 0.20 -8.97
C LEU A 107 -10.69 0.01 -8.85
N SER A 108 -11.24 0.14 -7.66
CA SER A 108 -12.68 0.01 -7.46
C SER A 108 -13.23 1.04 -6.50
N CYS A 109 -14.47 1.46 -6.76
CA CYS A 109 -15.30 2.21 -5.83
C CYS A 109 -16.60 1.43 -5.63
N LEU A 110 -16.69 0.74 -4.51
CA LEU A 110 -17.81 -0.13 -4.19
C LEU A 110 -18.33 0.21 -2.79
N PRO A 111 -19.63 0.05 -2.51
CA PRO A 111 -20.16 0.28 -1.18
C PRO A 111 -19.55 -0.70 -0.19
N ASP A 112 -19.22 -0.22 1.01
CA ASP A 112 -18.82 -1.08 2.12
C ASP A 112 -20.02 -1.81 2.75
N GLY A 113 -19.80 -2.60 3.82
CA GLY A 113 -20.89 -3.34 4.50
C GLY A 113 -21.99 -2.45 5.10
N ALA A 114 -21.72 -1.15 5.25
CA ALA A 114 -22.70 -0.15 5.69
C ALA A 114 -23.32 0.62 4.51
N GLY A 115 -23.01 0.26 3.27
CA GLY A 115 -23.47 0.95 2.08
C GLY A 115 -22.77 2.28 1.80
N GLN A 116 -21.65 2.56 2.50
CA GLN A 116 -20.87 3.78 2.28
C GLN A 116 -19.82 3.55 1.19
N GLU A 117 -19.50 4.61 0.46
CA GLU A 117 -18.44 4.61 -0.55
C GLU A 117 -17.12 4.10 0.04
N ALA A 118 -16.49 3.14 -0.62
CA ALA A 118 -15.17 2.64 -0.26
C ALA A 118 -14.33 2.43 -1.52
N TRP A 119 -13.15 3.04 -1.54
CA TRP A 119 -12.21 2.88 -2.64
C TRP A 119 -11.15 1.84 -2.32
N THR A 120 -10.78 1.07 -3.33
CA THR A 120 -9.67 0.14 -3.27
C THR A 120 -8.69 0.43 -4.40
N LEU A 121 -7.48 0.81 -4.03
CA LEU A 121 -6.36 1.06 -4.93
C LEU A 121 -5.37 -0.09 -4.75
N CYS A 122 -5.50 -1.13 -5.56
CA CYS A 122 -4.72 -2.37 -5.46
C CYS A 122 -3.69 -2.45 -6.57
N PHE A 123 -2.43 -2.72 -6.20
CA PHE A 123 -1.29 -2.86 -7.11
C PHE A 123 -0.65 -4.24 -6.92
N SER A 124 -1.48 -5.27 -6.87
CA SER A 124 -1.02 -6.63 -6.60
C SER A 124 -0.21 -7.21 -7.75
N PRO A 125 0.97 -7.76 -7.48
CA PRO A 125 1.73 -8.55 -8.44
C PRO A 125 1.38 -10.04 -8.43
N GLU A 126 0.61 -10.53 -7.44
CA GLU A 126 0.49 -11.95 -7.12
C GLU A 126 -0.86 -12.53 -7.54
N LEU A 127 -0.80 -13.63 -8.28
CA LEU A 127 -1.95 -14.43 -8.66
C LEU A 127 -2.36 -15.34 -7.51
N PHE A 128 -3.61 -15.17 -7.04
CA PHE A 128 -4.20 -16.13 -6.13
C PHE A 128 -4.76 -17.33 -6.88
N LEU A 129 -5.72 -17.11 -7.79
CA LEU A 129 -6.33 -18.15 -8.59
C LEU A 129 -6.65 -17.62 -9.99
N LYS A 130 -6.36 -18.42 -11.01
CA LYS A 130 -6.90 -18.30 -12.35
C LYS A 130 -7.68 -19.57 -12.64
N ILE A 131 -8.87 -19.44 -13.15
CA ILE A 131 -9.76 -20.53 -13.53
C ILE A 131 -10.01 -20.38 -15.02
N ASP A 132 -9.50 -21.31 -15.79
CA ASP A 132 -9.70 -21.28 -17.24
C ASP A 132 -11.00 -21.99 -17.65
N SER A 133 -11.48 -21.69 -18.84
CA SER A 133 -12.75 -22.21 -19.39
C SER A 133 -12.82 -23.74 -19.53
N ASP A 134 -11.70 -24.46 -19.47
CA ASP A 134 -11.61 -25.92 -19.46
C ASP A 134 -11.54 -26.52 -18.04
N GLY A 135 -11.64 -25.69 -17.00
CA GLY A 135 -11.58 -26.09 -15.61
C GLY A 135 -10.16 -26.28 -15.07
N LEU A 136 -9.14 -25.80 -15.76
CA LEU A 136 -7.79 -25.72 -15.22
C LEU A 136 -7.70 -24.57 -14.22
N ILE A 137 -7.26 -24.88 -13.00
CA ILE A 137 -7.04 -23.89 -11.93
C ILE A 137 -5.53 -23.71 -11.74
N THR A 138 -5.09 -22.46 -11.83
CA THR A 138 -3.68 -22.09 -11.64
C THR A 138 -3.54 -21.15 -10.45
N THR A 139 -2.51 -21.34 -9.63
CA THR A 139 -2.05 -20.39 -8.59
C THR A 139 -0.55 -20.19 -8.74
N GLU A 140 -0.04 -18.99 -8.46
CA GLU A 140 1.38 -18.66 -8.70
C GLU A 140 1.95 -17.86 -7.52
N PRO A 141 2.36 -18.54 -6.43
CA PRO A 141 2.99 -17.87 -5.30
C PRO A 141 4.34 -17.28 -5.67
N MET A 142 4.65 -16.16 -5.04
CA MET A 142 5.90 -15.42 -5.23
C MET A 142 6.76 -15.46 -3.97
N LYS A 143 8.00 -15.94 -4.10
CA LYS A 143 8.99 -15.91 -3.01
C LYS A 143 10.37 -15.60 -3.55
N GLY A 144 11.09 -14.73 -2.84
CA GLY A 144 12.41 -14.28 -3.26
C GLY A 144 12.36 -13.14 -4.27
N THR A 145 13.18 -12.13 -4.01
CA THR A 145 13.28 -10.90 -4.82
C THR A 145 14.73 -10.47 -4.93
N ALA A 146 15.15 -10.05 -6.12
CA ALA A 146 16.45 -9.41 -6.33
C ALA A 146 16.28 -8.10 -7.13
N PRO A 147 17.06 -7.05 -6.85
CA PRO A 147 16.93 -5.78 -7.55
C PRO A 147 17.49 -5.86 -8.98
N ILE A 148 16.90 -5.06 -9.88
CA ILE A 148 17.45 -4.75 -11.21
C ILE A 148 18.09 -3.37 -11.12
N LEU A 149 19.41 -3.28 -11.26
CA LEU A 149 20.19 -2.07 -11.05
C LEU A 149 20.78 -1.48 -12.34
N HIS A 150 20.64 -2.17 -13.46
CA HIS A 150 21.17 -1.79 -14.77
C HIS A 150 22.70 -1.58 -14.78
N ASP A 151 23.42 -2.34 -13.95
CA ASP A 151 24.88 -2.27 -13.76
C ASP A 151 25.66 -3.41 -14.47
N GLY A 152 24.98 -4.14 -15.37
CA GLY A 152 25.53 -5.29 -16.09
C GLY A 152 25.59 -6.59 -15.27
N GLN A 153 25.08 -6.61 -14.03
CA GLN A 153 25.04 -7.80 -13.15
C GLN A 153 23.62 -8.35 -12.97
N ASP A 154 22.64 -7.81 -13.65
CA ASP A 154 21.23 -8.15 -13.40
C ASP A 154 20.91 -9.61 -13.69
N GLU A 155 21.41 -10.16 -14.79
CA GLU A 155 21.23 -11.58 -15.14
C GLU A 155 21.91 -12.51 -14.11
N ARG A 156 23.05 -12.11 -13.58
CA ARG A 156 23.73 -12.85 -12.52
C ARG A 156 22.87 -12.89 -11.25
N ARG A 157 22.28 -11.74 -10.86
CA ARG A 157 21.34 -11.69 -9.70
C ARG A 157 20.13 -12.58 -9.92
N ALA A 158 19.60 -12.66 -11.13
CA ALA A 158 18.49 -13.56 -11.46
C ALA A 158 18.89 -15.03 -11.26
N VAL A 159 20.07 -15.43 -11.74
CA VAL A 159 20.60 -16.80 -11.56
C VAL A 159 20.91 -17.10 -10.09
N GLU A 160 21.50 -16.16 -9.37
CA GLU A 160 21.75 -16.28 -7.93
C GLU A 160 20.44 -16.47 -7.16
N LEU A 161 19.41 -15.65 -7.44
CA LEU A 161 18.09 -15.79 -6.86
C LEU A 161 17.48 -17.17 -7.16
N GLN A 162 17.55 -17.63 -8.41
CA GLN A 162 17.00 -18.93 -8.81
C GLN A 162 17.65 -20.10 -8.07
N ASN A 163 18.91 -19.99 -7.71
CA ASN A 163 19.70 -21.05 -7.07
C ASN A 163 19.86 -20.84 -5.55
N ASP A 164 19.30 -19.78 -4.98
CA ASP A 164 19.41 -19.50 -3.56
C ASP A 164 18.69 -20.57 -2.71
N PRO A 165 19.40 -21.30 -1.84
CA PRO A 165 18.80 -22.41 -1.09
C PRO A 165 17.67 -21.99 -0.15
N LYS A 166 17.77 -20.78 0.46
CA LYS A 166 16.76 -20.27 1.39
C LYS A 166 15.47 -19.92 0.64
N ASN A 167 15.57 -19.13 -0.43
CA ASN A 167 14.41 -18.74 -1.24
C ASN A 167 13.72 -19.98 -1.85
N ARG A 168 14.48 -20.97 -2.29
CA ARG A 168 13.95 -22.24 -2.81
C ARG A 168 13.21 -23.04 -1.72
N ALA A 169 13.77 -23.14 -0.52
CA ALA A 169 13.13 -23.86 0.59
C ALA A 169 11.80 -23.21 1.00
N GLU A 170 11.76 -21.86 1.10
CA GLU A 170 10.53 -21.13 1.37
C GLU A 170 9.50 -21.30 0.24
N ASN A 171 9.95 -21.27 -1.01
CA ASN A 171 9.08 -21.49 -2.17
C ASN A 171 8.48 -22.89 -2.17
N VAL A 172 9.28 -23.93 -1.96
CA VAL A 172 8.80 -25.34 -1.87
C VAL A 172 7.73 -25.49 -0.81
N MET A 173 7.93 -24.93 0.38
CA MET A 173 6.95 -25.00 1.46
C MET A 173 5.59 -24.42 1.07
N ILE A 174 5.58 -23.25 0.43
CA ILE A 174 4.34 -22.61 -0.03
C ILE A 174 3.72 -23.38 -1.21
N VAL A 175 4.54 -23.85 -2.14
CA VAL A 175 4.08 -24.71 -3.25
C VAL A 175 3.38 -25.95 -2.72
N ASP A 176 3.96 -26.63 -1.74
CA ASP A 176 3.35 -27.85 -1.17
C ASP A 176 2.03 -27.55 -0.45
N LEU A 177 1.97 -26.45 0.29
CA LEU A 177 0.73 -25.97 0.91
C LEU A 177 -0.38 -25.75 -0.12
N LEU A 178 -0.09 -25.04 -1.21
CA LEU A 178 -1.06 -24.73 -2.25
C LEU A 178 -1.41 -25.98 -3.10
N ARG A 179 -0.46 -26.87 -3.34
CA ARG A 179 -0.75 -28.20 -3.93
C ARG A 179 -1.76 -28.98 -3.10
N ASN A 180 -1.58 -29.00 -1.78
CA ASN A 180 -2.54 -29.63 -0.87
C ASN A 180 -3.91 -28.96 -0.94
N ASP A 181 -3.97 -27.64 -1.00
CA ASP A 181 -5.23 -26.92 -1.10
C ASP A 181 -5.99 -27.22 -2.40
N LEU A 182 -5.31 -27.12 -3.54
CA LEU A 182 -5.91 -27.46 -4.84
C LEU A 182 -6.19 -28.96 -5.00
N GLY A 183 -5.41 -29.82 -4.34
CA GLY A 183 -5.63 -31.27 -4.34
C GLY A 183 -6.99 -31.71 -3.80
N LYS A 184 -7.64 -30.88 -2.96
CA LYS A 184 -8.99 -31.16 -2.41
C LYS A 184 -10.10 -31.11 -3.46
N ILE A 185 -9.87 -30.38 -4.55
CA ILE A 185 -10.85 -30.11 -5.60
C ILE A 185 -10.39 -30.59 -6.99
N ALA A 186 -9.19 -31.16 -7.06
CA ALA A 186 -8.60 -31.61 -8.32
C ALA A 186 -8.90 -33.09 -8.60
N GLN A 187 -8.89 -33.45 -9.87
CA GLN A 187 -8.86 -34.84 -10.32
C GLN A 187 -7.60 -35.56 -9.81
N THR A 188 -7.73 -36.79 -9.41
CA THR A 188 -6.60 -37.59 -8.88
C THR A 188 -5.42 -37.62 -9.86
N GLY A 189 -4.23 -37.26 -9.38
CA GLY A 189 -3.00 -37.21 -10.16
C GLY A 189 -2.89 -36.03 -11.14
N LYS A 190 -3.80 -35.03 -11.07
CA LYS A 190 -3.85 -33.89 -11.98
C LYS A 190 -3.40 -32.56 -11.34
N VAL A 191 -2.68 -32.64 -10.22
CA VAL A 191 -1.99 -31.45 -9.65
C VAL A 191 -0.52 -31.53 -10.05
N ARG A 192 0.00 -30.46 -10.68
CA ARG A 192 1.38 -30.41 -11.18
C ARG A 192 2.02 -29.05 -10.94
N VAL A 193 3.34 -29.01 -10.95
CA VAL A 193 4.16 -27.79 -10.90
C VAL A 193 5.04 -27.78 -12.15
N PRO A 194 4.59 -27.17 -13.24
CA PRO A 194 5.30 -27.27 -14.53
C PRO A 194 6.66 -26.58 -14.53
N GLU A 195 6.75 -25.41 -13.93
CA GLU A 195 7.97 -24.58 -13.89
C GLU A 195 8.26 -24.12 -12.45
N PRO A 196 8.92 -24.95 -11.60
CA PRO A 196 9.31 -24.52 -10.26
C PRO A 196 10.48 -23.54 -10.33
N PHE A 197 10.51 -22.59 -9.40
CA PHE A 197 11.58 -21.60 -9.23
C PHE A 197 11.86 -20.74 -10.47
N LYS A 198 10.83 -20.42 -11.24
CA LYS A 198 10.95 -19.51 -12.37
C LYS A 198 11.28 -18.10 -11.88
N VAL A 199 12.35 -17.51 -12.41
CA VAL A 199 12.69 -16.12 -12.13
C VAL A 199 12.28 -15.27 -13.32
N SER A 200 11.45 -14.27 -13.06
CA SER A 200 10.92 -13.35 -14.07
C SER A 200 11.06 -11.90 -13.63
N ARG A 201 11.08 -10.98 -14.59
CA ARG A 201 11.14 -9.55 -14.32
C ARG A 201 9.76 -9.00 -13.98
N PHE A 202 9.68 -8.29 -12.83
CA PHE A 202 8.48 -7.55 -12.40
C PHE A 202 8.88 -6.10 -12.12
N GLY A 203 8.68 -5.24 -13.10
CA GLY A 203 9.11 -3.83 -13.01
C GLY A 203 10.63 -3.70 -12.83
N SER A 204 11.06 -3.23 -11.68
CA SER A 204 12.46 -3.00 -11.31
C SER A 204 13.10 -4.14 -10.48
N VAL A 205 12.43 -5.29 -10.37
CA VAL A 205 12.94 -6.43 -9.60
C VAL A 205 12.83 -7.73 -10.37
N TRP A 206 13.72 -8.67 -10.06
CA TRP A 206 13.58 -10.08 -10.34
C TRP A 206 12.76 -10.74 -9.23
N GLN A 207 11.84 -11.62 -9.60
CA GLN A 207 10.98 -12.32 -8.68
C GLN A 207 10.95 -13.82 -9.00
N MET A 208 11.07 -14.66 -7.97
CA MET A 208 10.93 -16.10 -8.10
C MET A 208 9.47 -16.50 -7.92
N THR A 209 8.92 -17.26 -8.87
CA THR A 209 7.56 -17.79 -8.84
C THR A 209 7.57 -19.30 -9.10
N SER A 210 6.50 -19.99 -8.71
CA SER A 210 6.25 -21.39 -9.06
C SER A 210 4.77 -21.58 -9.34
N ALA A 211 4.40 -21.79 -10.59
CA ALA A 211 3.02 -22.06 -10.95
C ALA A 211 2.60 -23.46 -10.49
N ILE A 212 1.44 -23.57 -9.86
CA ILE A 212 0.77 -24.82 -9.52
C ILE A 212 -0.51 -24.89 -10.35
N GLU A 213 -0.67 -25.96 -11.10
CA GLU A 213 -1.81 -26.22 -11.94
C GLU A 213 -2.58 -27.44 -11.43
N ALA A 214 -3.91 -27.35 -11.43
CA ALA A 214 -4.80 -28.41 -11.01
C ALA A 214 -6.00 -28.50 -11.95
N GLN A 215 -6.25 -29.67 -12.55
CA GLN A 215 -7.49 -29.91 -13.28
C GLN A 215 -8.60 -30.18 -12.28
N ALA A 216 -9.61 -29.32 -12.22
CA ALA A 216 -10.73 -29.44 -11.32
C ALA A 216 -11.58 -30.70 -11.58
N LEU A 217 -12.24 -31.19 -10.54
CA LEU A 217 -13.35 -32.16 -10.70
C LEU A 217 -14.52 -31.49 -11.44
N PRO A 218 -15.31 -32.23 -12.22
CA PRO A 218 -16.35 -31.65 -13.11
C PRO A 218 -17.41 -30.81 -12.39
N ASP A 219 -17.75 -31.17 -11.15
CA ASP A 219 -18.85 -30.55 -10.40
C ASP A 219 -18.40 -29.54 -9.35
N VAL A 220 -17.17 -29.03 -9.46
CA VAL A 220 -16.62 -28.08 -8.49
C VAL A 220 -17.21 -26.71 -8.70
N SER A 221 -17.82 -26.17 -7.68
CA SER A 221 -18.36 -24.80 -7.66
C SER A 221 -17.32 -23.77 -7.27
N VAL A 222 -17.58 -22.49 -7.56
CA VAL A 222 -16.78 -21.36 -7.06
C VAL A 222 -16.61 -21.39 -5.54
N THR A 223 -17.67 -21.79 -4.82
CA THR A 223 -17.65 -21.90 -3.36
C THR A 223 -16.71 -22.99 -2.88
N ASP A 224 -16.64 -24.12 -3.60
CA ASP A 224 -15.73 -25.21 -3.26
C ASP A 224 -14.28 -24.81 -3.50
N ILE A 225 -13.99 -24.10 -4.60
CA ILE A 225 -12.65 -23.54 -4.89
C ILE A 225 -12.22 -22.60 -3.77
N LEU A 226 -13.07 -21.64 -3.40
CA LEU A 226 -12.76 -20.72 -2.32
C LEU A 226 -12.59 -21.43 -0.97
N ARG A 227 -13.43 -22.40 -0.65
CA ARG A 227 -13.30 -23.20 0.58
C ARG A 227 -12.00 -24.00 0.66
N ALA A 228 -11.54 -24.52 -0.46
CA ALA A 228 -10.30 -25.28 -0.53
C ALA A 228 -9.05 -24.40 -0.41
N ALA A 229 -9.03 -23.27 -1.11
CA ALA A 229 -7.83 -22.45 -1.32
C ALA A 229 -7.74 -21.19 -0.41
N PHE A 230 -8.87 -20.57 -0.07
CA PHE A 230 -8.88 -19.32 0.70
C PHE A 230 -8.75 -19.55 2.23
N PRO A 231 -8.02 -18.69 2.95
CA PRO A 231 -7.13 -17.66 2.44
C PRO A 231 -5.87 -18.23 1.78
N CYS A 232 -5.22 -17.43 0.91
CA CYS A 232 -4.02 -17.88 0.22
C CYS A 232 -2.91 -18.29 1.21
N GLY A 233 -2.25 -19.44 0.96
CA GLY A 233 -1.20 -19.96 1.82
C GLY A 233 0.02 -19.04 1.93
N SER A 234 0.35 -18.32 0.84
CA SER A 234 1.52 -17.42 0.77
C SER A 234 1.44 -16.25 1.77
N ILE A 235 0.22 -15.87 2.19
CA ILE A 235 -0.03 -14.72 3.08
C ILE A 235 -0.57 -15.13 4.47
N THR A 236 -0.58 -16.43 4.78
CA THR A 236 -0.97 -16.97 6.09
C THR A 236 0.20 -17.64 6.79
N GLY A 237 0.51 -18.86 6.41
CA GLY A 237 1.58 -19.67 6.97
C GLY A 237 1.30 -21.18 6.87
N ALA A 238 2.21 -21.96 7.39
CA ALA A 238 2.16 -23.42 7.32
C ALA A 238 2.44 -24.05 8.70
N PRO A 239 1.52 -24.89 9.23
CA PRO A 239 0.18 -25.23 8.75
C PRO A 239 -0.82 -24.07 8.84
N LYS A 240 -1.65 -23.89 7.82
CA LYS A 240 -2.53 -22.71 7.64
C LYS A 240 -3.38 -22.41 8.88
N ARG A 241 -4.07 -23.42 9.43
CA ARG A 241 -4.99 -23.25 10.58
C ARG A 241 -4.27 -22.74 11.82
N MET A 242 -3.19 -23.35 12.22
CA MET A 242 -2.44 -22.96 13.41
C MET A 242 -1.82 -21.56 13.22
N SER A 243 -1.26 -21.30 12.05
CA SER A 243 -0.73 -19.97 11.73
C SER A 243 -1.80 -18.88 11.85
N MET A 244 -3.03 -19.12 11.38
CA MET A 244 -4.15 -18.17 11.51
C MET A 244 -4.53 -17.90 12.96
N GLN A 245 -4.53 -18.91 13.84
CA GLN A 245 -4.80 -18.76 15.27
C GLN A 245 -3.74 -17.89 15.96
N ILE A 246 -2.46 -18.11 15.63
CA ILE A 246 -1.36 -17.32 16.16
C ILE A 246 -1.45 -15.88 15.64
N ILE A 247 -1.72 -15.66 14.33
CA ILE A 247 -1.92 -14.35 13.74
C ILE A 247 -3.03 -13.58 14.47
N GLU A 248 -4.16 -14.23 14.76
CA GLU A 248 -5.27 -13.58 15.48
C GLU A 248 -4.91 -13.16 16.90
N SER A 249 -4.04 -13.91 17.56
CA SER A 249 -3.59 -13.57 18.90
C SER A 249 -2.58 -12.41 18.95
N LEU A 250 -1.86 -12.17 17.85
CA LEU A 250 -0.77 -11.20 17.78
C LEU A 250 -1.17 -9.89 17.09
N GLU A 251 -1.99 -9.97 16.02
CA GLU A 251 -2.37 -8.77 15.28
C GLU A 251 -3.50 -8.03 16.01
N SER A 252 -3.23 -6.78 16.39
CA SER A 252 -4.17 -5.93 17.13
C SER A 252 -5.36 -5.44 16.30
N GLU A 253 -5.23 -5.47 14.96
CA GLU A 253 -6.25 -4.98 14.03
C GLU A 253 -6.62 -6.07 13.01
N PRO A 254 -7.89 -6.15 12.61
CA PRO A 254 -8.32 -7.08 11.56
C PRO A 254 -7.64 -6.74 10.23
N ARG A 255 -7.33 -7.76 9.46
CA ARG A 255 -6.73 -7.60 8.13
C ARG A 255 -7.67 -6.95 7.12
N GLY A 256 -8.97 -7.11 7.31
CA GLY A 256 -9.98 -6.62 6.37
C GLY A 256 -9.78 -7.22 4.98
N LEU A 257 -9.78 -6.38 3.95
CA LEU A 257 -9.51 -6.80 2.57
C LEU A 257 -8.04 -7.14 2.33
N TYR A 258 -7.12 -6.55 3.07
CA TYR A 258 -5.69 -6.85 2.97
C TYR A 258 -5.42 -8.33 3.26
N THR A 259 -4.59 -8.98 2.44
CA THR A 259 -4.37 -10.43 2.42
C THR A 259 -5.60 -11.29 2.06
N GLY A 260 -6.67 -10.64 1.63
CA GLY A 260 -7.81 -11.28 0.98
C GLY A 260 -7.57 -11.47 -0.52
N SER A 261 -8.67 -11.41 -1.28
CA SER A 261 -8.63 -11.55 -2.74
C SER A 261 -9.67 -10.64 -3.39
N ILE A 262 -9.32 -10.10 -4.55
CA ILE A 262 -10.22 -9.42 -5.46
C ILE A 262 -10.12 -10.13 -6.81
N GLY A 263 -11.24 -10.37 -7.43
CA GLY A 263 -11.27 -11.01 -8.73
C GLY A 263 -12.58 -10.79 -9.46
N PHE A 264 -12.69 -11.41 -10.61
CA PHE A 264 -13.91 -11.43 -11.40
C PHE A 264 -14.18 -12.84 -11.92
N LEU A 265 -15.42 -13.10 -12.25
CA LEU A 265 -15.89 -14.34 -12.86
C LEU A 265 -16.73 -13.98 -14.09
N HIS A 266 -16.52 -14.72 -15.16
CA HIS A 266 -17.38 -14.71 -16.33
C HIS A 266 -18.05 -16.09 -16.50
N PRO A 267 -19.32 -16.15 -16.90
CA PRO A 267 -19.94 -17.41 -17.31
C PRO A 267 -19.29 -17.91 -18.62
N CYS A 268 -19.13 -19.22 -18.73
CA CYS A 268 -18.72 -19.88 -19.98
C CYS A 268 -19.50 -21.17 -20.18
N ASP A 269 -19.59 -21.64 -21.43
CA ASP A 269 -20.38 -22.84 -21.79
C ASP A 269 -19.59 -24.13 -21.65
N THR A 270 -18.35 -24.08 -21.18
CA THR A 270 -17.42 -25.23 -21.08
C THR A 270 -16.90 -25.40 -19.66
N GLY A 271 -16.26 -26.53 -19.40
CA GLY A 271 -15.58 -26.83 -18.14
C GLY A 271 -16.49 -26.74 -16.92
N LEU A 272 -16.22 -25.81 -16.03
CA LEU A 272 -16.98 -25.58 -14.80
C LEU A 272 -18.21 -24.65 -14.97
N GLY A 273 -18.44 -24.13 -16.18
CA GLY A 273 -19.50 -23.14 -16.45
C GLY A 273 -19.10 -21.71 -16.08
N PHE A 274 -17.88 -21.49 -15.66
CA PHE A 274 -17.32 -20.16 -15.36
C PHE A 274 -15.80 -20.16 -15.52
N GLU A 275 -15.26 -18.98 -15.80
CA GLU A 275 -13.84 -18.68 -15.79
C GLU A 275 -13.57 -17.41 -15.01
N GLY A 276 -12.33 -17.15 -14.58
CA GLY A 276 -12.02 -15.93 -13.87
C GLY A 276 -10.61 -15.86 -13.30
N VAL A 277 -10.31 -14.71 -12.73
CA VAL A 277 -9.00 -14.41 -12.14
C VAL A 277 -9.19 -13.72 -10.79
N PHE A 278 -8.40 -14.14 -9.83
CA PHE A 278 -8.37 -13.59 -8.47
C PHE A 278 -6.92 -13.28 -8.07
N ASN A 279 -6.69 -12.11 -7.53
CA ASN A 279 -5.38 -11.72 -7.00
C ASN A 279 -5.25 -11.98 -5.50
N VAL A 280 -4.04 -11.91 -4.98
CA VAL A 280 -3.77 -11.74 -3.54
C VAL A 280 -3.76 -10.23 -3.25
N VAL A 281 -4.59 -9.76 -2.32
CA VAL A 281 -4.68 -8.33 -2.00
C VAL A 281 -3.51 -7.90 -1.13
N ILE A 282 -2.43 -7.54 -1.79
CA ILE A 282 -1.22 -6.91 -1.23
C ILE A 282 -0.90 -5.64 -2.01
N ARG A 283 -0.04 -4.78 -1.49
CA ARG A 283 0.25 -3.45 -2.06
C ARG A 283 -1.05 -2.67 -2.36
N THR A 284 -1.94 -2.67 -1.37
CA THR A 284 -3.31 -2.17 -1.54
C THR A 284 -3.60 -1.09 -0.52
N LEU A 285 -4.11 0.04 -1.00
CA LEU A 285 -4.58 1.15 -0.21
C LEU A 285 -6.11 1.15 -0.23
N SER A 286 -6.72 0.93 0.93
CA SER A 286 -8.17 1.02 1.13
C SER A 286 -8.53 2.40 1.67
N LEU A 287 -9.53 3.07 1.06
CA LEU A 287 -9.92 4.43 1.41
C LEU A 287 -11.38 4.47 1.82
N LYS A 288 -11.68 5.21 2.89
CA LYS A 288 -13.03 5.55 3.31
C LYS A 288 -13.18 7.08 3.36
N PRO A 289 -14.26 7.64 2.84
CA PRO A 289 -14.45 9.10 2.85
C PRO A 289 -14.59 9.61 4.29
N VAL A 290 -13.97 10.76 4.55
CA VAL A 290 -14.09 11.51 5.81
C VAL A 290 -14.86 12.80 5.56
N SER A 291 -14.51 13.49 4.49
CA SER A 291 -15.17 14.70 3.97
C SER A 291 -14.83 14.86 2.50
N ASP A 292 -15.41 15.87 1.83
CA ASP A 292 -15.13 16.15 0.43
C ASP A 292 -13.62 16.19 0.13
N GLY A 293 -13.17 15.27 -0.72
CA GLY A 293 -11.78 15.14 -1.14
C GLY A 293 -10.79 14.71 -0.05
N LEU A 294 -11.27 14.21 1.10
CA LEU A 294 -10.43 13.69 2.18
C LEU A 294 -10.88 12.28 2.58
N TYR A 295 -9.96 11.35 2.64
CA TYR A 295 -10.21 9.94 2.96
C TYR A 295 -9.29 9.46 4.07
N GLN A 296 -9.81 8.56 4.91
CA GLN A 296 -8.99 7.72 5.79
C GLN A 296 -8.44 6.55 4.98
N GLY A 297 -7.13 6.42 4.93
CA GLY A 297 -6.43 5.36 4.23
C GLY A 297 -5.85 4.31 5.17
N VAL A 298 -5.93 3.04 4.76
CA VAL A 298 -5.26 1.92 5.43
C VAL A 298 -4.48 1.13 4.39
N TYR A 299 -3.19 0.91 4.66
CA TYR A 299 -2.30 0.13 3.82
C TYR A 299 -1.64 -0.98 4.64
N GLY A 300 -1.73 -2.21 4.19
CA GLY A 300 -1.14 -3.36 4.88
C GLY A 300 0.29 -3.64 4.42
N VAL A 301 1.16 -3.99 5.38
CA VAL A 301 2.51 -4.50 5.16
C VAL A 301 2.74 -5.74 6.02
N GLY A 302 3.66 -6.60 5.61
CA GLY A 302 4.00 -7.78 6.39
C GLY A 302 5.09 -8.61 5.72
N SER A 303 5.59 -9.59 6.46
CA SER A 303 6.63 -10.51 5.98
C SER A 303 6.39 -11.93 6.50
N GLY A 304 6.98 -12.89 5.81
CA GLY A 304 6.92 -14.29 6.18
C GLY A 304 8.01 -14.63 7.20
N ILE A 305 7.63 -14.82 8.45
CA ILE A 305 8.54 -15.10 9.55
C ILE A 305 8.84 -16.60 9.63
N VAL A 306 10.11 -16.93 9.54
CA VAL A 306 10.66 -18.28 9.72
C VAL A 306 11.62 -18.28 10.93
N ILE A 307 12.12 -19.46 11.32
CA ILE A 307 12.99 -19.56 12.50
C ILE A 307 14.27 -18.73 12.39
N ASP A 308 14.78 -18.53 11.18
CA ASP A 308 16.01 -17.80 10.90
C ASP A 308 15.75 -16.30 10.59
N SER A 309 14.52 -15.82 10.71
CA SER A 309 14.19 -14.41 10.52
C SER A 309 14.80 -13.55 11.61
N ASP A 310 15.50 -12.48 11.22
CA ASP A 310 16.00 -11.46 12.14
C ASP A 310 14.90 -10.42 12.39
N PRO A 311 14.45 -10.19 13.64
CA PRO A 311 13.31 -9.33 13.93
C PRO A 311 13.47 -7.89 13.43
N GLU A 312 14.68 -7.31 13.56
CA GLU A 312 14.95 -5.93 13.13
C GLU A 312 15.01 -5.83 11.61
N ALA A 313 15.53 -6.87 10.93
CA ALA A 313 15.52 -6.93 9.46
C ALA A 313 14.09 -7.02 8.92
N GLU A 314 13.22 -7.82 9.54
CA GLU A 314 11.81 -7.95 9.17
C GLU A 314 11.03 -6.63 9.39
N TYR A 315 11.29 -5.92 10.49
CA TYR A 315 10.72 -4.60 10.73
C TYR A 315 11.16 -3.59 9.65
N ARG A 316 12.46 -3.57 9.30
CA ARG A 316 12.97 -2.73 8.21
C ARG A 316 12.37 -3.11 6.86
N GLU A 317 12.13 -4.41 6.60
CA GLU A 317 11.47 -4.87 5.38
C GLU A 317 10.04 -4.32 5.27
N CYS A 318 9.28 -4.29 6.36
CA CYS A 318 7.97 -3.63 6.41
C CYS A 318 8.07 -2.15 6.03
N GLY A 319 9.10 -1.45 6.52
CA GLY A 319 9.41 -0.07 6.13
C GLY A 319 9.70 0.08 4.64
N TRP A 320 10.43 -0.86 4.03
CA TRP A 320 10.70 -0.86 2.59
C TRP A 320 9.44 -1.11 1.76
N LYS A 321 8.58 -2.02 2.18
CA LYS A 321 7.27 -2.24 1.53
C LYS A 321 6.37 -1.02 1.62
N ALA A 322 6.54 -0.20 2.66
CA ALA A 322 5.86 1.08 2.82
C ALA A 322 6.43 2.20 1.92
N ARG A 323 7.65 2.07 1.37
CA ARG A 323 8.27 3.09 0.49
C ARG A 323 7.40 3.41 -0.72
N PHE A 324 6.66 2.45 -1.21
CA PHE A 324 5.67 2.65 -2.25
C PHE A 324 4.73 3.85 -1.98
N LEU A 325 4.31 4.03 -0.72
CA LEU A 325 3.55 5.21 -0.29
C LEU A 325 4.48 6.35 0.13
N ASN A 326 5.50 6.07 0.92
CA ASN A 326 6.38 7.09 1.49
C ASN A 326 7.09 7.92 0.40
N ASP A 327 7.39 7.31 -0.75
CA ASP A 327 8.04 7.98 -1.87
C ASP A 327 7.07 8.83 -2.72
N LEU A 328 5.76 8.76 -2.45
CA LEU A 328 4.78 9.63 -3.08
C LEU A 328 4.87 11.05 -2.50
N ARG A 329 5.82 11.83 -3.02
CA ARG A 329 6.01 13.24 -2.63
C ARG A 329 5.18 14.17 -3.50
N PRO A 330 4.74 15.33 -2.95
CA PRO A 330 4.17 16.38 -3.77
C PRO A 330 5.26 16.99 -4.68
N ASP A 331 4.84 17.46 -5.85
CA ASP A 331 5.65 18.19 -6.82
C ASP A 331 5.76 19.71 -6.52
N PHE A 332 5.30 20.10 -5.36
CA PHE A 332 5.31 21.48 -4.85
C PHE A 332 5.86 21.52 -3.42
N GLY A 333 6.26 22.69 -2.98
CA GLY A 333 6.66 22.95 -1.60
C GLY A 333 5.57 23.63 -0.78
N ILE A 334 5.80 23.71 0.52
CA ILE A 334 5.05 24.56 1.46
C ILE A 334 5.95 25.65 2.00
N PHE A 335 5.39 26.74 2.47
CA PHE A 335 6.22 27.81 3.00
C PHE A 335 5.59 28.55 4.16
N GLU A 336 6.45 29.16 4.97
CA GLU A 336 6.09 30.19 5.95
C GLU A 336 6.71 31.53 5.58
N THR A 337 6.03 32.59 5.98
CA THR A 337 6.49 33.94 5.84
C THR A 337 6.50 34.59 7.22
N MET A 338 7.68 34.98 7.67
CA MET A 338 7.95 35.49 9.01
C MET A 338 8.40 36.96 8.97
N ARG A 339 7.92 37.74 9.89
CA ARG A 339 8.45 39.10 10.14
C ARG A 339 9.58 38.99 11.14
N VAL A 340 10.76 39.39 10.71
CA VAL A 340 11.97 39.45 11.53
C VAL A 340 12.40 40.92 11.69
N GLN A 341 12.52 41.35 12.92
CA GLN A 341 13.01 42.68 13.25
C GLN A 341 14.19 42.58 14.20
N ASP A 342 15.33 43.16 13.80
CA ASP A 342 16.56 43.16 14.57
C ASP A 342 16.93 41.74 15.08
N LYS A 343 16.91 40.75 14.15
CA LYS A 343 17.19 39.32 14.41
C LYS A 343 16.17 38.61 15.31
N GLN A 344 15.01 39.21 15.55
CA GLN A 344 13.96 38.59 16.37
C GLN A 344 12.72 38.27 15.54
N CYS A 345 12.26 37.04 15.63
CA CYS A 345 10.98 36.56 15.13
C CYS A 345 10.05 36.24 16.30
N ARG A 346 9.06 37.07 16.58
CA ARG A 346 8.19 36.95 17.76
C ARG A 346 7.29 35.70 17.77
N LEU A 347 6.98 35.13 16.60
CA LEU A 347 6.05 34.01 16.44
C LEU A 347 6.74 32.80 15.81
N LEU A 348 8.05 32.64 15.99
CA LEU A 348 8.84 31.59 15.34
C LEU A 348 8.25 30.20 15.62
N ASP A 349 7.93 29.89 16.88
CA ASP A 349 7.40 28.58 17.27
C ASP A 349 6.10 28.26 16.54
N LEU A 350 5.17 29.24 16.43
CA LEU A 350 3.91 29.05 15.72
C LEU A 350 4.10 28.85 14.20
N HIS A 351 5.10 29.50 13.61
CA HIS A 351 5.46 29.31 12.21
C HIS A 351 6.04 27.92 11.99
N LEU A 352 6.93 27.46 12.89
CA LEU A 352 7.53 26.13 12.84
C LEU A 352 6.48 25.04 13.01
N ASP A 353 5.59 25.18 13.98
CA ASP A 353 4.50 24.22 14.22
C ASP A 353 3.59 24.10 13.01
N ARG A 354 3.16 25.22 12.42
CA ARG A 354 2.31 25.21 11.24
C ARG A 354 3.01 24.61 10.03
N LEU A 355 4.29 24.91 9.83
CA LEU A 355 5.07 24.32 8.72
C LEU A 355 5.21 22.81 8.90
N LYS A 356 5.49 22.34 10.13
CA LYS A 356 5.61 20.92 10.47
C LYS A 356 4.30 20.15 10.31
N ILE A 357 3.19 20.70 10.79
CA ILE A 357 1.84 20.14 10.62
C ILE A 357 1.51 20.04 9.12
N SER A 358 1.81 21.10 8.36
CA SER A 358 1.59 21.08 6.91
C SER A 358 2.47 20.05 6.19
N ALA A 359 3.72 19.90 6.61
CA ALA A 359 4.62 18.88 6.07
C ALA A 359 4.08 17.47 6.29
N GLN A 360 3.60 17.17 7.50
CA GLN A 360 2.99 15.87 7.84
C GLN A 360 1.70 15.62 7.04
N ALA A 361 0.86 16.64 6.88
CA ALA A 361 -0.40 16.52 6.14
C ALA A 361 -0.20 16.30 4.64
N LEU A 362 0.95 16.69 4.10
CA LEU A 362 1.27 16.63 2.67
C LEU A 362 2.43 15.66 2.35
N ASN A 363 2.84 14.84 3.32
CA ASN A 363 3.94 13.87 3.18
C ASN A 363 5.27 14.49 2.71
N LEU A 364 5.59 15.69 3.17
CA LEU A 364 6.91 16.29 2.98
C LEU A 364 7.85 15.88 4.12
N PRO A 365 9.12 15.56 3.84
CA PRO A 365 10.09 15.21 4.85
C PRO A 365 10.38 16.43 5.75
N TRP A 366 10.27 16.26 7.06
CA TRP A 366 10.61 17.30 8.02
C TRP A 366 12.08 17.14 8.45
N PRO A 367 12.96 18.14 8.18
CA PRO A 367 14.33 18.09 8.69
C PRO A 367 14.35 18.23 10.21
N GLU A 368 15.04 17.33 10.91
CA GLU A 368 15.11 17.35 12.38
C GLU A 368 15.68 18.69 12.92
N ASN A 369 16.62 19.27 12.21
CA ASN A 369 17.28 20.53 12.55
C ASN A 369 16.64 21.75 11.86
N ALA A 370 15.39 21.68 11.38
CA ALA A 370 14.72 22.78 10.67
C ALA A 370 14.67 24.07 11.51
N ALA A 371 14.35 23.94 12.80
CA ALA A 371 14.30 25.09 13.72
C ALA A 371 15.67 25.79 13.86
N GLU A 372 16.71 24.99 14.00
CA GLU A 372 18.11 25.48 14.13
C GLU A 372 18.56 26.17 12.83
N GLN A 373 18.25 25.59 11.68
CA GLN A 373 18.59 26.18 10.38
C GLN A 373 17.90 27.56 10.21
N ILE A 374 16.61 27.66 10.55
CA ILE A 374 15.87 28.90 10.45
C ILE A 374 16.39 29.94 11.43
N GLN A 375 16.67 29.56 12.69
CA GLN A 375 17.21 30.46 13.68
C GLN A 375 18.61 30.95 13.28
N TYR A 376 19.49 30.05 12.85
CA TYR A 376 20.83 30.42 12.34
C TYR A 376 20.77 31.41 11.19
N TYR A 377 19.82 31.23 10.26
CA TYR A 377 19.61 32.14 9.16
C TYR A 377 19.14 33.52 9.64
N ILE A 378 18.23 33.58 10.61
CA ILE A 378 17.74 34.82 11.21
C ILE A 378 18.88 35.57 11.93
N ASP A 379 19.74 34.86 12.67
CA ASP A 379 20.86 35.44 13.40
C ASP A 379 21.94 36.03 12.49
N ALA A 380 22.05 35.49 11.27
CA ALA A 380 22.98 36.00 10.24
C ALA A 380 22.50 37.27 9.52
N LEU A 381 21.22 37.66 9.68
CA LEU A 381 20.69 38.87 9.06
C LEU A 381 21.29 40.14 9.69
N PRO A 382 21.44 41.23 8.93
CA PRO A 382 21.76 42.53 9.50
C PRO A 382 20.62 43.08 10.37
N SER A 383 20.87 44.11 11.18
CA SER A 383 19.79 44.83 11.87
C SER A 383 18.82 45.46 10.88
N GLY A 384 17.55 45.45 11.22
CA GLY A 384 16.50 46.01 10.35
C GLY A 384 15.25 45.13 10.31
N LEU A 385 14.31 45.49 9.46
CA LEU A 385 13.06 44.80 9.28
C LEU A 385 13.08 43.97 7.99
N PHE A 386 12.90 42.66 8.12
CA PHE A 386 12.92 41.70 7.02
C PHE A 386 11.68 40.83 6.99
N ARG A 387 11.27 40.43 5.78
CA ARG A 387 10.38 39.30 5.52
C ARG A 387 11.26 38.11 5.22
N VAL A 388 11.27 37.14 6.11
CA VAL A 388 11.95 35.84 5.90
C VAL A 388 10.93 34.83 5.39
N LYS A 389 11.27 34.12 4.31
CA LYS A 389 10.50 33.01 3.77
C LYS A 389 11.27 31.72 4.01
N ALA A 390 10.64 30.79 4.70
CA ALA A 390 11.11 29.41 4.84
C ALA A 390 10.22 28.51 3.98
N ALA A 391 10.79 27.93 2.93
CA ALA A 391 10.07 27.05 2.00
C ALA A 391 10.62 25.62 2.13
N LEU A 392 9.74 24.65 2.39
CA LEU A 392 10.07 23.24 2.51
C LEU A 392 9.61 22.50 1.25
N PHE A 393 10.54 21.80 0.62
CA PHE A 393 10.34 20.93 -0.53
C PHE A 393 10.70 19.48 -0.18
N SER A 394 10.51 18.57 -1.12
CA SER A 394 10.89 17.16 -0.96
C SER A 394 12.38 16.93 -0.79
N ASP A 395 13.22 17.84 -1.26
CA ASP A 395 14.68 17.82 -1.23
C ASP A 395 15.28 18.67 -0.08
N GLY A 396 14.45 19.41 0.67
CA GLY A 396 14.90 20.15 1.83
C GLY A 396 14.30 21.54 2.04
N LEU A 397 14.93 22.29 2.95
CA LEU A 397 14.50 23.62 3.35
C LEU A 397 15.27 24.70 2.60
N ALA A 398 14.56 25.61 1.95
CA ALA A 398 15.09 26.79 1.29
C ALA A 398 14.71 28.07 2.07
N LEU A 399 15.70 28.90 2.40
CA LEU A 399 15.52 30.14 3.14
C LEU A 399 15.86 31.35 2.26
N SER A 400 15.03 32.38 2.34
CA SER A 400 15.25 33.64 1.65
C SER A 400 14.70 34.80 2.46
N HIS A 401 15.20 36.02 2.20
CA HIS A 401 14.68 37.22 2.85
C HIS A 401 14.58 38.40 1.88
N ALA A 402 13.75 39.36 2.25
CA ALA A 402 13.67 40.64 1.61
C ALA A 402 13.46 41.73 2.66
N ALA A 403 14.04 42.91 2.46
CA ALA A 403 13.75 44.05 3.29
C ALA A 403 12.27 44.47 3.15
N VAL A 404 11.67 44.88 4.23
CA VAL A 404 10.27 45.35 4.25
C VAL A 404 10.24 46.85 4.45
N SER A 405 9.55 47.57 3.55
CA SER A 405 9.19 48.98 3.76
C SER A 405 7.97 49.09 4.67
N GLU A 406 7.81 50.20 5.37
CA GLU A 406 6.58 50.46 6.08
C GLU A 406 5.42 50.54 5.07
N LEU A 407 4.28 49.96 5.46
CA LEU A 407 3.06 49.99 4.67
C LEU A 407 2.43 51.40 4.80
N ASP A 408 1.86 51.89 3.71
CA ASP A 408 1.04 53.09 3.74
C ASP A 408 -0.12 52.93 4.73
N ARG A 409 -0.56 54.04 5.34
CA ARG A 409 -1.65 54.02 6.31
C ARG A 409 -2.98 53.54 5.74
N GLN A 410 -3.15 53.62 4.42
CA GLN A 410 -4.37 53.22 3.72
C GLN A 410 -4.07 52.07 2.78
N GLN A 411 -4.78 50.93 2.95
CA GLN A 411 -4.67 49.76 2.12
C GLN A 411 -5.99 49.52 1.39
N TYR A 412 -5.92 49.08 0.14
CA TYR A 412 -7.08 48.72 -0.67
C TYR A 412 -7.11 47.21 -0.83
N VAL A 413 -8.29 46.61 -0.71
CA VAL A 413 -8.53 45.17 -0.92
C VAL A 413 -9.50 45.04 -2.08
N ILE A 414 -9.15 44.19 -3.04
CA ILE A 414 -10.02 43.85 -4.17
C ILE A 414 -10.46 42.42 -3.98
N LEU A 415 -11.77 42.17 -4.09
CA LEU A 415 -12.32 40.84 -4.08
C LEU A 415 -12.06 40.18 -5.45
N SER A 416 -11.36 39.02 -5.45
CA SER A 416 -11.13 38.27 -6.68
C SER A 416 -12.43 37.70 -7.22
N VAL A 417 -12.58 37.69 -8.54
CA VAL A 417 -13.67 37.00 -9.24
C VAL A 417 -13.40 35.48 -9.35
N HIS A 418 -12.16 35.05 -9.12
CA HIS A 418 -11.78 33.63 -9.12
C HIS A 418 -12.15 32.97 -7.80
N THR A 419 -12.93 31.92 -7.87
CA THR A 419 -13.33 31.10 -6.71
C THR A 419 -12.50 29.85 -6.61
N LEU A 420 -12.08 29.50 -5.40
CA LEU A 420 -11.39 28.23 -5.14
C LEU A 420 -12.41 27.13 -4.92
N SER A 421 -12.17 25.95 -5.52
CA SER A 421 -12.99 24.78 -5.28
C SER A 421 -12.95 24.38 -3.80
N GLN A 422 -14.09 24.06 -3.24
CA GLN A 422 -14.15 23.50 -1.87
C GLN A 422 -13.43 22.14 -1.77
N ARG A 423 -13.32 21.42 -2.87
CA ARG A 423 -12.62 20.12 -2.95
C ARG A 423 -11.11 20.25 -3.04
N ASP A 424 -10.59 21.45 -3.33
CA ASP A 424 -9.14 21.67 -3.34
C ASP A 424 -8.60 21.66 -1.90
N TYR A 425 -8.01 20.55 -1.51
CA TYR A 425 -7.43 20.36 -0.18
C TYR A 425 -6.27 21.32 0.09
N LEU A 426 -5.51 21.69 -0.94
CA LEU A 426 -4.32 22.54 -0.82
C LEU A 426 -4.63 23.97 -0.37
N ARG A 427 -5.87 24.46 -0.54
CA ARG A 427 -6.30 25.76 -0.03
C ARG A 427 -6.13 25.95 1.48
N ARG A 428 -5.97 24.87 2.23
CA ARG A 428 -5.74 24.88 3.69
C ARG A 428 -4.30 25.20 4.07
N PHE A 429 -3.37 25.18 3.09
CA PHE A 429 -1.95 25.28 3.31
C PHE A 429 -1.33 26.42 2.51
N LYS A 430 -0.21 26.93 2.99
CA LYS A 430 0.64 27.86 2.24
C LYS A 430 1.55 27.05 1.31
N THR A 431 1.09 26.76 0.11
CA THR A 431 1.85 26.01 -0.90
C THR A 431 2.53 26.93 -1.90
N THR A 432 3.59 26.45 -2.55
CA THR A 432 4.24 27.15 -3.68
C THR A 432 3.44 27.04 -4.97
N ARG A 433 2.40 26.22 -5.02
CA ARG A 433 1.46 26.10 -6.13
C ARG A 433 0.44 27.26 -6.05
N ARG A 434 0.78 28.38 -6.69
CA ARG A 434 0.09 29.67 -6.52
C ARG A 434 -0.50 30.23 -7.80
N GLU A 435 -0.60 29.46 -8.87
CA GLU A 435 -1.02 29.93 -10.20
C GLU A 435 -2.38 30.66 -10.16
N ILE A 436 -3.28 30.29 -9.23
CA ILE A 436 -4.58 30.93 -9.05
C ILE A 436 -4.49 32.23 -8.24
N PHE A 437 -3.45 32.38 -7.41
CA PHE A 437 -3.29 33.55 -6.53
C PHE A 437 -2.42 34.65 -7.14
N ASP A 438 -1.63 34.31 -8.13
CA ASP A 438 -0.65 35.21 -8.75
C ASP A 438 -1.19 35.79 -10.09
N GLN A 439 -2.45 35.48 -10.43
CA GLN A 439 -3.24 36.12 -11.52
C GLN A 439 -3.95 37.36 -11.01
#